data_ded48b461cb9018154b4ee6c30649efc
#
_entry.id   ded48b461cb9018154b4ee6c30649efc
#
_cell.length_a   1.000
_cell.length_b   1.000
_cell.length_c   1.000
_cell.angle_alpha   90.00
_cell.angle_beta   90.00
_cell.angle_gamma   90.00
#
_symmetry.space_group_name_H-M   'P 1'
#
loop_
_entity.id
_entity.type
_entity.pdbx_description
1 polymer ?
#
loop_
_entity_poly.entity_id
_entity_poly.type
_entity_poly.pdbx_seq_one_letter_code
_entity_poly.pdbx_strand_id
1 'polypeptide(L)'
;LTFPFANTANYQVPVGTTKIAPSAFSECNKLASIQFPNTLIEIGSEAFYKCLKLENITFPNSITAVGKGALYGCEGLLEVELSKSMTIIPDNLLSKCTKLQKIKIPEGINKIAYQAFSNCSSLTQVEIPASVNSIEGESFKACESLNEIYCYIKEPLTIEEDVFKGVNVGTCNLYVTAESIEQYKISEVWKNFLVKPIPNTTGKNNVIQQNEIVKVCGNTITIQGELTAPIHIMDTSGKTIYYGTEREISVGKRGIFLVKTGHKVTRVML
;
A
#
# COMPACT_ATOMS: atom_id res chain seq x y z
N LEU A 1 -22.69 3.52 -13.74
CA LEU A 1 -22.41 4.70 -14.57
C LEU A 1 -21.72 4.25 -15.85
N THR A 2 -22.24 4.61 -17.01
CA THR A 2 -21.58 4.48 -18.31
C THR A 2 -21.14 5.86 -18.74
N PHE A 3 -19.93 6.02 -19.26
CA PHE A 3 -19.34 7.33 -19.54
C PHE A 3 -19.59 7.77 -21.00
N PRO A 4 -20.37 8.84 -21.25
CA PRO A 4 -20.70 9.27 -22.61
C PRO A 4 -19.66 10.20 -23.26
N PHE A 5 -18.61 10.64 -22.54
CA PHE A 5 -17.72 11.72 -23.02
C PHE A 5 -16.24 11.30 -23.01
N ALA A 6 -15.79 10.68 -24.09
CA ALA A 6 -14.38 10.27 -24.31
C ALA A 6 -13.36 11.43 -24.32
N ASN A 7 -13.78 12.68 -24.07
CA ASN A 7 -12.98 13.89 -24.31
C ASN A 7 -12.55 14.66 -23.06
N THR A 8 -12.85 14.16 -21.85
CA THR A 8 -12.56 14.89 -20.60
C THR A 8 -11.24 14.44 -20.00
N ALA A 9 -10.34 15.37 -19.68
CA ALA A 9 -9.06 15.06 -19.05
C ALA A 9 -9.21 14.77 -17.55
N ASN A 10 -10.10 15.49 -16.86
CA ASN A 10 -10.35 15.32 -15.43
C ASN A 10 -11.82 15.04 -15.22
N TYR A 11 -12.15 14.00 -14.48
CA TYR A 11 -13.55 13.64 -14.24
C TYR A 11 -13.82 13.45 -12.75
N GLN A 12 -14.92 14.02 -12.30
CA GLN A 12 -15.43 13.80 -10.95
C GLN A 12 -16.69 12.93 -11.04
N VAL A 13 -16.63 11.75 -10.44
CA VAL A 13 -17.77 10.85 -10.35
C VAL A 13 -18.82 11.46 -9.42
N PRO A 14 -20.10 11.57 -9.85
CA PRO A 14 -21.15 12.20 -9.05
C PRO A 14 -21.31 11.55 -7.68
N VAL A 15 -21.56 12.38 -6.66
CA VAL A 15 -21.91 11.91 -5.31
C VAL A 15 -23.17 11.05 -5.36
N GLY A 16 -23.20 9.96 -4.57
CA GLY A 16 -24.28 8.98 -4.60
C GLY A 16 -24.06 7.83 -5.60
N THR A 17 -23.04 7.92 -6.48
CA THR A 17 -22.67 6.78 -7.33
C THR A 17 -22.11 5.66 -6.45
N THR A 18 -22.67 4.47 -6.55
CA THR A 18 -22.24 3.27 -5.80
C THR A 18 -21.49 2.27 -6.66
N LYS A 19 -21.63 2.35 -7.99
CA LYS A 19 -21.00 1.40 -8.93
C LYS A 19 -20.57 2.07 -10.23
N ILE A 20 -19.35 1.73 -10.67
CA ILE A 20 -18.87 1.96 -12.04
C ILE A 20 -19.14 0.69 -12.85
N ALA A 21 -19.85 0.81 -13.95
CA ALA A 21 -20.19 -0.34 -14.81
C ALA A 21 -18.92 -0.94 -15.47
N PRO A 22 -18.94 -2.21 -15.89
CA PRO A 22 -17.88 -2.77 -16.72
C PRO A 22 -17.62 -1.88 -17.94
N SER A 23 -16.35 -1.72 -18.28
CA SER A 23 -15.84 -0.93 -19.41
C SER A 23 -16.33 0.52 -19.48
N ALA A 24 -16.83 1.10 -18.37
CA ALA A 24 -17.46 2.43 -18.36
C ALA A 24 -16.54 3.57 -18.86
N PHE A 25 -15.23 3.45 -18.62
CA PHE A 25 -14.21 4.40 -19.07
C PHE A 25 -13.17 3.73 -19.98
N SER A 26 -13.51 2.56 -20.55
CA SER A 26 -12.58 1.84 -21.43
C SER A 26 -12.11 2.73 -22.58
N GLU A 27 -10.79 2.73 -22.81
CA GLU A 27 -10.12 3.50 -23.87
C GLU A 27 -10.35 5.03 -23.83
N CYS A 28 -10.69 5.57 -22.65
CA CYS A 28 -10.78 7.01 -22.43
C CYS A 28 -9.37 7.63 -22.45
N ASN A 29 -8.77 7.73 -23.64
CA ASN A 29 -7.37 8.11 -23.85
C ASN A 29 -7.04 9.58 -23.53
N LYS A 30 -8.02 10.39 -23.15
CA LYS A 30 -7.83 11.76 -22.66
C LYS A 30 -7.97 11.87 -21.14
N LEU A 31 -8.49 10.84 -20.47
CA LEU A 31 -8.67 10.84 -19.03
C LEU A 31 -7.31 10.80 -18.34
N ALA A 32 -6.93 11.90 -17.69
CA ALA A 32 -5.68 12.03 -16.94
C ALA A 32 -5.89 11.84 -15.44
N SER A 33 -7.06 12.21 -14.92
CA SER A 33 -7.41 12.00 -13.51
C SER A 33 -8.90 11.73 -13.33
N ILE A 34 -9.22 10.97 -12.27
CA ILE A 34 -10.59 10.70 -11.85
C ILE A 34 -10.70 10.79 -10.33
N GLN A 35 -11.79 11.39 -9.85
CA GLN A 35 -12.10 11.47 -8.44
C GLN A 35 -13.36 10.66 -8.13
N PHE A 36 -13.29 9.84 -7.09
CA PHE A 36 -14.40 8.99 -6.65
C PHE A 36 -15.05 9.51 -5.38
N PRO A 37 -16.39 9.42 -5.27
CA PRO A 37 -17.08 9.71 -4.02
C PRO A 37 -16.93 8.54 -3.02
N ASN A 38 -17.00 8.84 -1.73
CA ASN A 38 -16.98 7.81 -0.68
C ASN A 38 -18.22 6.90 -0.65
N THR A 39 -19.16 7.11 -1.57
CA THR A 39 -20.32 6.23 -1.78
C THR A 39 -20.04 5.08 -2.75
N LEU A 40 -18.89 5.13 -3.47
CA LEU A 40 -18.53 4.12 -4.47
C LEU A 40 -18.10 2.82 -3.79
N ILE A 41 -18.75 1.71 -4.13
CA ILE A 41 -18.54 0.38 -3.53
C ILE A 41 -17.88 -0.57 -4.52
N GLU A 42 -18.19 -0.44 -5.82
CA GLU A 42 -17.76 -1.40 -6.84
C GLU A 42 -17.25 -0.70 -8.10
N ILE A 43 -16.14 -1.22 -8.63
CA ILE A 43 -15.61 -0.90 -9.97
C ILE A 43 -15.71 -2.16 -10.83
N GLY A 44 -16.41 -2.08 -11.95
CA GLY A 44 -16.61 -3.20 -12.87
C GLY A 44 -15.36 -3.63 -13.62
N SER A 45 -15.42 -4.80 -14.26
CA SER A 45 -14.32 -5.32 -15.08
C SER A 45 -13.97 -4.36 -16.21
N GLU A 46 -12.67 -4.19 -16.46
CA GLU A 46 -12.15 -3.36 -17.56
C GLU A 46 -12.63 -1.90 -17.52
N ALA A 47 -13.10 -1.42 -16.36
CA ALA A 47 -13.72 -0.10 -16.24
C ALA A 47 -12.84 1.04 -16.77
N PHE A 48 -11.52 0.93 -16.65
CA PHE A 48 -10.52 1.88 -17.13
C PHE A 48 -9.52 1.22 -18.10
N TYR A 49 -9.94 0.16 -18.81
CA TYR A 49 -9.09 -0.54 -19.77
C TYR A 49 -8.44 0.44 -20.75
N LYS A 50 -7.10 0.41 -20.82
CA LYS A 50 -6.30 1.28 -21.72
C LYS A 50 -6.59 2.78 -21.61
N CYS A 51 -6.84 3.30 -20.42
CA CYS A 51 -6.80 4.75 -20.17
C CYS A 51 -5.35 5.23 -20.19
N LEU A 52 -4.79 5.46 -21.39
CA LEU A 52 -3.34 5.67 -21.62
C LEU A 52 -2.78 6.94 -20.95
N LYS A 53 -3.63 7.92 -20.64
CA LYS A 53 -3.25 9.20 -20.03
C LYS A 53 -3.52 9.24 -18.52
N LEU A 54 -4.15 8.21 -17.94
CA LEU A 54 -4.42 8.17 -16.51
C LEU A 54 -3.09 8.03 -15.76
N GLU A 55 -2.74 9.07 -15.00
CA GLU A 55 -1.44 9.14 -14.30
C GLU A 55 -1.56 8.67 -12.85
N ASN A 56 -2.68 8.98 -12.20
CA ASN A 56 -2.90 8.66 -10.79
C ASN A 56 -4.33 8.20 -10.56
N ILE A 57 -4.51 7.23 -9.68
CA ILE A 57 -5.83 6.78 -9.25
C ILE A 57 -5.80 6.39 -7.78
N THR A 58 -6.76 6.91 -7.01
CA THR A 58 -6.94 6.57 -5.59
C THR A 58 -8.31 5.96 -5.38
N PHE A 59 -8.35 4.73 -4.89
CA PHE A 59 -9.60 4.05 -4.53
C PHE A 59 -9.99 4.41 -3.09
N PRO A 60 -11.15 5.06 -2.86
CA PRO A 60 -11.65 5.31 -1.51
C PRO A 60 -11.89 3.98 -0.77
N ASN A 61 -11.76 4.02 0.56
CA ASN A 61 -11.92 2.81 1.38
C ASN A 61 -13.37 2.25 1.40
N SER A 62 -14.33 2.91 0.77
CA SER A 62 -15.65 2.37 0.50
C SER A 62 -15.67 1.27 -0.57
N ILE A 63 -14.66 1.24 -1.47
CA ILE A 63 -14.56 0.22 -2.52
C ILE A 63 -14.15 -1.11 -1.90
N THR A 64 -15.02 -2.11 -2.04
CA THR A 64 -14.78 -3.48 -1.57
C THR A 64 -14.57 -4.45 -2.73
N ALA A 65 -15.01 -4.11 -3.94
CA ALA A 65 -14.92 -4.96 -5.11
C ALA A 65 -14.40 -4.21 -6.34
N VAL A 66 -13.41 -4.81 -6.99
CA VAL A 66 -12.85 -4.33 -8.26
C VAL A 66 -12.82 -5.49 -9.23
N GLY A 67 -13.31 -5.27 -10.45
CA GLY A 67 -13.40 -6.29 -11.48
C GLY A 67 -12.07 -6.57 -12.16
N LYS A 68 -12.00 -7.73 -12.86
CA LYS A 68 -10.87 -8.17 -13.66
C LYS A 68 -10.43 -7.08 -14.65
N GLY A 69 -9.12 -6.83 -14.74
CA GLY A 69 -8.53 -5.91 -15.72
C GLY A 69 -9.00 -4.47 -15.60
N ALA A 70 -9.53 -4.05 -14.44
CA ALA A 70 -10.13 -2.71 -14.30
C ALA A 70 -9.17 -1.58 -14.69
N LEU A 71 -7.87 -1.75 -14.53
CA LEU A 71 -6.80 -0.82 -14.90
C LEU A 71 -5.84 -1.41 -15.94
N TYR A 72 -6.24 -2.48 -16.64
CA TYR A 72 -5.38 -3.11 -17.65
C TYR A 72 -4.91 -2.14 -18.71
N GLY A 73 -3.60 -2.06 -18.95
CA GLY A 73 -3.03 -1.24 -20.00
C GLY A 73 -3.10 0.26 -19.74
N CYS A 74 -3.31 0.71 -18.51
CA CYS A 74 -3.14 2.11 -18.13
C CYS A 74 -1.63 2.46 -18.14
N GLU A 75 -1.04 2.55 -19.32
CA GLU A 75 0.41 2.70 -19.50
C GLU A 75 0.95 4.01 -18.92
N GLY A 76 0.10 5.03 -18.76
CA GLY A 76 0.45 6.32 -18.15
C GLY A 76 0.53 6.29 -16.63
N LEU A 77 0.02 5.23 -15.98
CA LEU A 77 -0.18 5.18 -14.54
C LEU A 77 1.15 5.16 -13.78
N LEU A 78 1.36 6.19 -12.98
CA LEU A 78 2.55 6.39 -12.14
C LEU A 78 2.30 5.93 -10.72
N GLU A 79 1.10 6.22 -10.20
CA GLU A 79 0.71 5.94 -8.82
C GLU A 79 -0.69 5.34 -8.76
N VAL A 80 -0.86 4.36 -7.90
CA VAL A 80 -2.15 3.77 -7.56
C VAL A 80 -2.24 3.57 -6.06
N GLU A 81 -3.33 4.06 -5.48
CA GLU A 81 -3.68 3.77 -4.09
C GLU A 81 -4.91 2.87 -4.08
N LEU A 82 -4.72 1.64 -3.60
CA LEU A 82 -5.78 0.65 -3.51
C LEU A 82 -6.58 0.82 -2.22
N SER A 83 -7.87 0.52 -2.27
CA SER A 83 -8.74 0.54 -1.07
C SER A 83 -8.28 -0.50 -0.04
N LYS A 84 -8.25 -0.09 1.23
CA LYS A 84 -7.96 -1.00 2.36
C LYS A 84 -9.09 -1.99 2.66
N SER A 85 -10.26 -1.79 2.05
CA SER A 85 -11.41 -2.69 2.20
C SER A 85 -11.48 -3.78 1.14
N MET A 86 -10.56 -3.76 0.16
CA MET A 86 -10.41 -4.88 -0.78
C MET A 86 -9.77 -6.07 -0.08
N THR A 87 -10.19 -7.27 -0.49
CA THR A 87 -9.61 -8.54 0.01
C THR A 87 -8.81 -9.28 -1.07
N ILE A 88 -8.95 -8.91 -2.32
CA ILE A 88 -8.31 -9.55 -3.47
C ILE A 88 -7.77 -8.49 -4.42
N ILE A 89 -6.57 -8.70 -4.96
CA ILE A 89 -6.12 -8.04 -6.20
C ILE A 89 -6.59 -8.92 -7.36
N PRO A 90 -7.59 -8.47 -8.15
CA PRO A 90 -8.20 -9.33 -9.17
C PRO A 90 -7.28 -9.57 -10.37
N ASP A 91 -7.65 -10.57 -11.19
CA ASP A 91 -6.92 -10.92 -12.42
C ASP A 91 -6.66 -9.67 -13.26
N ASN A 92 -5.43 -9.56 -13.74
CA ASN A 92 -5.01 -8.50 -14.66
C ASN A 92 -5.27 -7.06 -14.19
N LEU A 93 -5.51 -6.82 -12.91
CA LEU A 93 -5.90 -5.49 -12.40
C LEU A 93 -5.00 -4.38 -12.95
N LEU A 94 -3.69 -4.52 -12.83
CA LEU A 94 -2.66 -3.55 -13.22
C LEU A 94 -1.76 -4.09 -14.34
N SER A 95 -2.16 -5.16 -15.02
CA SER A 95 -1.37 -5.71 -16.12
C SER A 95 -1.13 -4.65 -17.20
N LYS A 96 0.12 -4.55 -17.66
CA LYS A 96 0.61 -3.54 -18.63
C LYS A 96 0.53 -2.07 -18.15
N CYS A 97 0.56 -1.82 -16.85
CA CYS A 97 0.81 -0.49 -16.31
C CYS A 97 2.32 -0.21 -16.35
N THR A 98 2.85 0.07 -17.55
CA THR A 98 4.30 0.06 -17.83
C THR A 98 5.09 1.14 -17.14
N LYS A 99 4.46 2.25 -16.68
CA LYS A 99 5.12 3.33 -15.95
C LYS A 99 4.99 3.22 -14.42
N LEU A 100 4.21 2.25 -13.91
CA LEU A 100 4.06 2.06 -12.47
C LEU A 100 5.39 1.63 -11.85
N GLN A 101 5.92 2.41 -10.92
CA GLN A 101 7.24 2.17 -10.33
C GLN A 101 7.18 1.42 -8.99
N LYS A 102 6.14 1.67 -8.20
CA LYS A 102 6.00 1.07 -6.86
C LYS A 102 4.55 0.72 -6.59
N ILE A 103 4.36 -0.35 -5.85
CA ILE A 103 3.04 -0.72 -5.33
C ILE A 103 3.16 -1.15 -3.87
N LYS A 104 2.28 -0.62 -3.05
CA LYS A 104 2.03 -1.10 -1.71
C LYS A 104 0.69 -1.80 -1.70
N ILE A 105 0.70 -3.10 -1.45
CA ILE A 105 -0.52 -3.89 -1.33
C ILE A 105 -1.10 -3.66 0.06
N PRO A 106 -2.37 -3.24 0.20
CA PRO A 106 -2.98 -2.98 1.50
C PRO A 106 -3.04 -4.22 2.40
N GLU A 107 -2.94 -4.00 3.71
CA GLU A 107 -3.30 -5.02 4.68
C GLU A 107 -4.76 -5.46 4.48
N GLY A 108 -5.03 -6.76 4.67
CA GLY A 108 -6.35 -7.34 4.40
C GLY A 108 -6.48 -7.99 3.02
N ILE A 109 -5.62 -7.66 2.07
CA ILE A 109 -5.53 -8.45 0.81
C ILE A 109 -5.02 -9.84 1.15
N ASN A 110 -5.81 -10.85 0.79
CA ASN A 110 -5.46 -12.27 1.01
C ASN A 110 -5.01 -12.98 -0.28
N LYS A 111 -5.30 -12.42 -1.45
CA LYS A 111 -4.98 -13.04 -2.74
C LYS A 111 -4.47 -12.01 -3.75
N ILE A 112 -3.38 -12.35 -4.44
CA ILE A 112 -2.90 -11.71 -5.65
C ILE A 112 -3.22 -12.64 -6.80
N ALA A 113 -4.20 -12.30 -7.64
CA ALA A 113 -4.73 -13.19 -8.66
C ALA A 113 -3.86 -13.19 -9.94
N TYR A 114 -4.24 -14.02 -10.88
CA TYR A 114 -3.52 -14.29 -12.13
C TYR A 114 -3.20 -13.01 -12.91
N GLN A 115 -1.93 -12.83 -13.28
CA GLN A 115 -1.42 -11.68 -14.05
C GLN A 115 -1.69 -10.30 -13.44
N ALA A 116 -1.94 -10.19 -12.15
CA ALA A 116 -2.37 -8.93 -11.51
C ALA A 116 -1.46 -7.73 -11.81
N PHE A 117 -0.14 -7.94 -11.89
CA PHE A 117 0.89 -6.94 -12.20
C PHE A 117 1.75 -7.32 -13.42
N SER A 118 1.29 -8.25 -14.26
CA SER A 118 2.07 -8.72 -15.40
C SER A 118 2.42 -7.56 -16.34
N ASN A 119 3.66 -7.54 -16.84
CA ASN A 119 4.17 -6.48 -17.73
C ASN A 119 4.19 -5.06 -17.13
N CYS A 120 4.27 -4.92 -15.79
CA CYS A 120 4.63 -3.66 -15.16
C CYS A 120 6.15 -3.46 -15.27
N SER A 121 6.64 -3.14 -16.46
CA SER A 121 8.07 -3.16 -16.77
C SER A 121 8.93 -2.16 -16.00
N SER A 122 8.34 -1.05 -15.51
CA SER A 122 9.01 -0.06 -14.66
C SER A 122 8.86 -0.32 -13.16
N LEU A 123 8.14 -1.39 -12.76
CA LEU A 123 7.93 -1.69 -11.34
C LEU A 123 9.26 -2.09 -10.69
N THR A 124 9.76 -1.26 -9.79
CA THR A 124 11.03 -1.48 -9.08
C THR A 124 10.84 -2.06 -7.70
N GLN A 125 9.70 -1.79 -7.06
CA GLN A 125 9.44 -2.18 -5.67
C GLN A 125 8.00 -2.64 -5.47
N VAL A 126 7.85 -3.72 -4.69
CA VAL A 126 6.54 -4.18 -4.21
C VAL A 126 6.60 -4.46 -2.70
N GLU A 127 5.53 -4.06 -1.98
CA GLU A 127 5.31 -4.46 -0.58
C GLU A 127 4.14 -5.45 -0.52
N ILE A 128 4.40 -6.67 -0.06
CA ILE A 128 3.42 -7.76 0.09
C ILE A 128 3.12 -7.95 1.57
N PRO A 129 1.89 -7.66 2.03
CA PRO A 129 1.54 -7.72 3.45
C PRO A 129 1.42 -9.16 3.96
N ALA A 130 1.45 -9.32 5.29
CA ALA A 130 1.34 -10.62 5.96
C ALA A 130 -0.01 -11.32 5.73
N SER A 131 -1.03 -10.57 5.34
CA SER A 131 -2.38 -11.10 5.07
C SER A 131 -2.48 -11.94 3.80
N VAL A 132 -1.53 -11.79 2.85
CA VAL A 132 -1.55 -12.54 1.59
C VAL A 132 -1.24 -14.00 1.84
N ASN A 133 -2.14 -14.88 1.38
CA ASN A 133 -2.01 -16.33 1.50
C ASN A 133 -2.07 -17.05 0.15
N SER A 134 -2.23 -16.32 -0.97
CA SER A 134 -2.22 -16.85 -2.33
C SER A 134 -1.63 -15.83 -3.30
N ILE A 135 -0.67 -16.30 -4.12
CA ILE A 135 -0.09 -15.56 -5.26
C ILE A 135 -0.19 -16.47 -6.46
N GLU A 136 -1.03 -16.09 -7.43
CA GLU A 136 -1.30 -16.94 -8.60
C GLU A 136 -0.29 -16.70 -9.74
N GLY A 137 -0.30 -17.62 -10.71
CA GLY A 137 0.63 -17.64 -11.81
C GLY A 137 0.72 -16.34 -12.59
N GLU A 138 1.89 -16.05 -13.13
CA GLU A 138 2.22 -14.87 -13.93
C GLU A 138 1.92 -13.51 -13.25
N SER A 139 1.61 -13.46 -11.94
CA SER A 139 1.17 -12.23 -11.27
C SER A 139 2.19 -11.10 -11.33
N PHE A 140 3.48 -11.39 -11.38
CA PHE A 140 4.58 -10.42 -11.58
C PHE A 140 5.42 -10.71 -12.83
N LYS A 141 4.86 -11.44 -13.81
CA LYS A 141 5.55 -11.76 -15.05
C LYS A 141 5.98 -10.50 -15.80
N ALA A 142 7.20 -10.50 -16.33
CA ALA A 142 7.78 -9.40 -17.08
C ALA A 142 7.78 -8.04 -16.32
N CYS A 143 7.90 -8.07 -14.99
CA CYS A 143 8.28 -6.92 -14.17
C CYS A 143 9.81 -6.79 -14.21
N GLU A 144 10.36 -6.41 -15.37
CA GLU A 144 11.80 -6.50 -15.67
C GLU A 144 12.67 -5.63 -14.77
N SER A 145 12.12 -4.51 -14.27
CA SER A 145 12.83 -3.58 -13.36
C SER A 145 12.73 -3.96 -11.89
N LEU A 146 11.97 -5.03 -11.54
CA LEU A 146 11.70 -5.37 -10.13
C LEU A 146 13.00 -5.83 -9.45
N ASN A 147 13.43 -5.05 -8.46
CA ASN A 147 14.69 -5.28 -7.75
C ASN A 147 14.54 -5.28 -6.23
N GLU A 148 13.37 -4.92 -5.69
CA GLU A 148 13.06 -4.96 -4.27
C GLU A 148 11.66 -5.52 -4.00
N ILE A 149 11.58 -6.57 -3.21
CA ILE A 149 10.34 -7.15 -2.71
C ILE A 149 10.39 -7.14 -1.18
N TYR A 150 9.49 -6.42 -0.55
CA TYR A 150 9.28 -6.47 0.91
C TYR A 150 8.13 -7.43 1.17
N CYS A 151 8.44 -8.63 1.67
CA CYS A 151 7.46 -9.68 1.92
C CYS A 151 7.31 -9.90 3.43
N TYR A 152 6.15 -9.54 3.94
CA TYR A 152 5.81 -9.68 5.36
C TYR A 152 5.14 -11.03 5.69
N ILE A 153 5.00 -11.92 4.70
CA ILE A 153 4.47 -13.26 4.88
C ILE A 153 5.49 -14.08 5.68
N LYS A 154 5.06 -14.61 6.81
CA LYS A 154 5.96 -15.32 7.73
C LYS A 154 6.46 -16.65 7.15
N GLU A 155 5.53 -17.46 6.65
CA GLU A 155 5.84 -18.75 6.05
C GLU A 155 5.80 -18.64 4.53
N PRO A 156 6.89 -18.96 3.78
CA PRO A 156 6.89 -18.82 2.34
C PRO A 156 5.77 -19.61 1.68
N LEU A 157 4.98 -18.95 0.84
CA LEU A 157 3.92 -19.61 0.09
C LEU A 157 4.52 -20.51 -0.99
N THR A 158 3.85 -21.63 -1.25
CA THR A 158 4.09 -22.40 -2.47
C THR A 158 3.46 -21.63 -3.64
N ILE A 159 4.28 -21.23 -4.59
CA ILE A 159 3.88 -20.46 -5.76
C ILE A 159 4.39 -21.14 -7.05
N GLU A 160 3.76 -20.83 -8.16
CA GLU A 160 4.17 -21.35 -9.47
C GLU A 160 5.46 -20.68 -9.96
N GLU A 161 6.28 -21.38 -10.73
CA GLU A 161 7.56 -20.90 -11.25
C GLU A 161 7.42 -19.67 -12.16
N ASP A 162 6.27 -19.50 -12.78
CA ASP A 162 5.98 -18.42 -13.71
C ASP A 162 5.53 -17.11 -13.04
N VAL A 163 5.28 -17.11 -11.72
CA VAL A 163 4.89 -15.91 -10.95
C VAL A 163 5.83 -14.74 -11.22
N PHE A 164 7.14 -14.99 -11.23
CA PHE A 164 8.18 -13.98 -11.46
C PHE A 164 8.93 -14.18 -12.80
N LYS A 165 8.28 -14.83 -13.77
CA LYS A 165 8.91 -15.05 -15.09
C LYS A 165 9.30 -13.76 -15.76
N GLY A 166 10.57 -13.57 -16.11
CA GLY A 166 11.11 -12.36 -16.70
C GLY A 166 11.63 -11.32 -15.68
N VAL A 167 11.48 -11.57 -14.38
CA VAL A 167 12.20 -10.84 -13.32
C VAL A 167 13.60 -11.40 -13.18
N ASN A 168 14.60 -10.53 -13.03
CA ASN A 168 15.96 -10.98 -12.71
C ASN A 168 16.08 -11.34 -11.21
N VAL A 169 15.52 -12.50 -10.85
CA VAL A 169 15.45 -12.96 -9.46
C VAL A 169 16.82 -13.04 -8.77
N GLY A 170 17.88 -13.39 -9.51
CA GLY A 170 19.26 -13.49 -8.98
C GLY A 170 19.86 -12.16 -8.52
N THR A 171 19.31 -11.03 -8.92
CA THR A 171 19.74 -9.69 -8.48
C THR A 171 18.66 -8.96 -7.68
N CYS A 172 17.44 -9.49 -7.61
CA CYS A 172 16.33 -8.92 -6.88
C CYS A 172 16.45 -9.21 -5.37
N ASN A 173 16.40 -8.16 -4.55
CA ASN A 173 16.41 -8.29 -3.09
C ASN A 173 15.01 -8.70 -2.60
N LEU A 174 14.94 -9.80 -1.89
CA LEU A 174 13.75 -10.26 -1.18
C LEU A 174 13.95 -9.99 0.31
N TYR A 175 13.29 -8.96 0.81
CA TYR A 175 13.33 -8.61 2.22
C TYR A 175 12.21 -9.33 2.97
N VAL A 176 12.57 -10.15 3.95
CA VAL A 176 11.65 -10.92 4.80
C VAL A 176 11.93 -10.66 6.27
N THR A 177 11.05 -11.08 7.17
CA THR A 177 11.33 -10.97 8.61
C THR A 177 12.56 -11.82 8.99
N ALA A 178 13.29 -11.41 10.01
CA ALA A 178 14.55 -12.07 10.35
C ALA A 178 14.38 -13.57 10.67
N GLU A 179 13.25 -13.91 11.30
CA GLU A 179 12.89 -15.29 11.64
C GLU A 179 12.52 -16.16 10.42
N SER A 180 12.15 -15.56 9.30
CA SER A 180 11.71 -16.28 8.09
C SER A 180 12.83 -16.55 7.08
N ILE A 181 14.02 -15.94 7.26
CA ILE A 181 15.11 -15.97 6.27
C ILE A 181 15.47 -17.40 5.85
N GLU A 182 15.69 -18.31 6.79
CA GLU A 182 16.14 -19.66 6.47
C GLU A 182 15.08 -20.46 5.71
N GLN A 183 13.81 -20.24 5.99
CA GLN A 183 12.71 -20.86 5.27
C GLN A 183 12.63 -20.38 3.82
N TYR A 184 12.77 -19.07 3.59
CA TYR A 184 12.77 -18.49 2.24
C TYR A 184 13.98 -18.94 1.40
N LYS A 185 15.15 -19.14 2.01
CA LYS A 185 16.36 -19.62 1.33
C LYS A 185 16.25 -21.06 0.81
N ILE A 186 15.35 -21.86 1.37
CA ILE A 186 15.16 -23.26 0.96
C ILE A 186 13.87 -23.50 0.18
N SER A 187 12.95 -22.55 0.17
CA SER A 187 11.65 -22.68 -0.50
C SER A 187 11.76 -22.56 -2.01
N GLU A 188 11.02 -23.40 -2.71
CA GLU A 188 10.93 -23.33 -4.17
C GLU A 188 10.54 -21.94 -4.65
N VAL A 189 11.07 -21.53 -5.81
CA VAL A 189 10.96 -20.19 -6.39
C VAL A 189 11.67 -19.10 -5.55
N TRP A 190 11.34 -18.97 -4.27
CA TRP A 190 11.87 -17.92 -3.38
C TRP A 190 13.37 -18.01 -3.15
N LYS A 191 13.95 -19.20 -3.11
CA LYS A 191 15.41 -19.46 -2.95
C LYS A 191 16.26 -18.81 -4.03
N ASN A 192 15.67 -18.46 -5.18
CA ASN A 192 16.36 -17.85 -6.31
C ASN A 192 16.62 -16.34 -6.12
N PHE A 193 16.01 -15.72 -5.12
CA PHE A 193 16.19 -14.31 -4.79
C PHE A 193 17.35 -14.06 -3.84
N LEU A 194 17.81 -12.80 -3.76
CA LEU A 194 18.73 -12.36 -2.72
C LEU A 194 17.98 -12.13 -1.40
N VAL A 195 17.77 -13.20 -0.64
CA VAL A 195 17.02 -13.17 0.62
C VAL A 195 17.79 -12.40 1.69
N LYS A 196 17.17 -11.35 2.25
CA LYS A 196 17.72 -10.44 3.24
C LYS A 196 16.70 -10.17 4.35
N PRO A 197 17.17 -9.81 5.57
CA PRO A 197 16.25 -9.31 6.58
C PRO A 197 15.67 -7.96 6.14
N ILE A 198 14.38 -7.73 6.46
CA ILE A 198 13.80 -6.39 6.36
C ILE A 198 14.71 -5.46 7.17
N PRO A 199 15.20 -4.36 6.57
CA PRO A 199 16.08 -3.44 7.26
C PRO A 199 15.42 -2.96 8.55
N ASN A 200 16.06 -3.21 9.70
CA ASN A 200 15.64 -2.57 10.94
C ASN A 200 15.87 -1.07 10.77
N THR A 201 14.82 -0.33 10.56
CA THR A 201 14.85 1.14 10.52
C THR A 201 15.02 1.72 11.93
N THR A 202 15.95 1.15 12.71
CA THR A 202 16.46 1.78 13.94
C THR A 202 17.50 2.84 13.56
N GLY A 203 17.13 3.80 12.73
CA GLY A 203 18.09 4.83 12.33
C GLY A 203 17.63 5.90 11.36
N LYS A 204 16.51 5.75 10.68
CA LYS A 204 15.79 6.87 10.02
C LYS A 204 14.33 6.47 9.83
N ASN A 205 13.48 7.09 10.60
CA ASN A 205 12.04 6.96 10.53
C ASN A 205 11.52 7.25 9.14
N ASN A 206 10.98 6.25 8.45
CA ASN A 206 9.89 6.43 7.51
C ASN A 206 9.01 5.17 7.53
N VAL A 207 8.45 4.85 8.69
CA VAL A 207 7.16 4.20 8.76
C VAL A 207 6.15 5.32 8.59
N ILE A 208 5.59 5.45 7.40
CA ILE A 208 4.35 6.21 7.21
C ILE A 208 3.23 5.37 7.82
N GLN A 209 3.20 5.31 9.13
CA GLN A 209 2.00 5.14 9.91
C GLN A 209 1.72 6.52 10.49
N GLN A 210 0.58 7.09 10.07
CA GLN A 210 -0.06 8.30 10.58
C GLN A 210 0.87 9.18 11.42
N ASN A 211 1.25 10.33 10.84
CA ASN A 211 2.27 11.27 11.32
C ASN A 211 1.94 11.87 12.68
N GLU A 212 2.01 11.10 13.75
CA GLU A 212 2.14 11.66 15.08
C GLU A 212 3.62 11.91 15.37
N ILE A 213 4.04 13.14 15.22
CA ILE A 213 5.39 13.58 15.60
C ILE A 213 5.31 14.16 17.01
N VAL A 214 5.97 13.50 17.95
CA VAL A 214 6.14 14.03 19.30
C VAL A 214 7.38 14.91 19.30
N LYS A 215 7.20 16.20 19.48
CA LYS A 215 8.27 17.19 19.64
C LYS A 215 8.35 17.65 21.09
N VAL A 216 9.55 17.92 21.55
CA VAL A 216 9.81 18.47 22.88
C VAL A 216 10.52 19.79 22.74
N CYS A 217 9.99 20.83 23.38
CA CYS A 217 10.61 22.14 23.46
C CYS A 217 10.47 22.67 24.91
N GLY A 218 11.59 22.76 25.62
CA GLY A 218 11.59 23.09 27.03
C GLY A 218 10.76 22.09 27.84
N ASN A 219 9.75 22.56 28.54
CA ASN A 219 8.82 21.73 29.33
C ASN A 219 7.52 21.38 28.58
N THR A 220 7.46 21.60 27.29
CA THR A 220 6.25 21.37 26.48
C THR A 220 6.46 20.19 25.54
N ILE A 221 5.50 19.28 25.55
CA ILE A 221 5.36 18.16 24.61
C ILE A 221 4.30 18.56 23.60
N THR A 222 4.68 18.64 22.32
CA THR A 222 3.77 18.93 21.20
C THR A 222 3.59 17.69 20.35
N ILE A 223 2.35 17.36 20.00
CA ILE A 223 2.01 16.22 19.16
C ILE A 223 1.38 16.71 17.86
N GLN A 224 2.04 16.39 16.73
CA GLN A 224 1.61 16.73 15.38
C GLN A 224 1.10 15.47 14.68
N GLY A 225 0.05 15.60 13.84
CA GLY A 225 -0.57 14.50 13.12
C GLY A 225 -2.03 14.24 13.53
N GLU A 226 -2.69 13.27 12.94
CA GLU A 226 -4.05 12.86 13.33
C GLU A 226 -4.00 11.98 14.58
N LEU A 227 -4.78 12.34 15.59
CA LEU A 227 -4.94 11.53 16.81
C LEU A 227 -6.07 10.51 16.61
N THR A 228 -5.72 9.24 16.65
CA THR A 228 -6.70 8.14 16.58
C THR A 228 -7.20 7.70 17.96
N ALA A 229 -6.55 8.18 19.02
CA ALA A 229 -6.90 7.90 20.42
C ALA A 229 -6.42 9.05 21.33
N PRO A 230 -6.93 9.15 22.57
CA PRO A 230 -6.41 10.09 23.56
C PRO A 230 -4.92 9.89 23.84
N ILE A 231 -4.23 11.00 24.11
CA ILE A 231 -2.83 11.03 24.50
C ILE A 231 -2.72 10.64 25.97
N HIS A 232 -1.83 9.70 26.28
CA HIS A 232 -1.54 9.32 27.65
C HIS A 232 -0.05 9.54 27.95
N ILE A 233 0.25 10.49 28.84
CA ILE A 233 1.63 10.79 29.28
C ILE A 233 1.81 10.22 30.70
N MET A 234 2.84 9.42 30.87
CA MET A 234 3.20 8.77 32.13
C MET A 234 4.65 9.08 32.46
N ASP A 235 4.99 9.14 33.74
CA ASP A 235 6.38 9.10 34.17
C ASP A 235 6.93 7.64 34.15
N THR A 236 8.22 7.50 34.47
CA THR A 236 8.88 6.18 34.49
C THR A 236 8.38 5.23 35.59
N SER A 237 7.62 5.74 36.58
CA SER A 237 6.96 4.93 37.60
C SER A 237 5.60 4.41 37.16
N GLY A 238 5.12 4.82 35.96
CA GLY A 238 3.79 4.51 35.46
C GLY A 238 2.69 5.46 35.91
N LYS A 239 3.04 6.53 36.67
CA LYS A 239 2.06 7.53 37.11
C LYS A 239 1.62 8.39 35.94
N THR A 240 0.32 8.50 35.74
CA THR A 240 -0.28 9.37 34.71
C THR A 240 -0.04 10.85 35.06
N ILE A 241 0.53 11.57 34.10
CA ILE A 241 0.77 13.01 34.15
C ILE A 241 -0.31 13.75 33.35
N TYR A 242 -0.71 13.19 32.21
CA TYR A 242 -1.76 13.74 31.37
C TYR A 242 -2.53 12.61 30.63
N TYR A 243 -3.83 12.82 30.49
CA TYR A 243 -4.69 12.00 29.66
C TYR A 243 -5.76 12.87 28.98
N GLY A 244 -5.75 12.95 27.66
CA GLY A 244 -6.68 13.81 26.91
C GLY A 244 -6.33 13.91 25.42
N THR A 245 -6.89 14.90 24.76
CA THR A 245 -6.74 15.12 23.30
C THR A 245 -6.01 16.42 22.94
N GLU A 246 -5.53 17.18 23.93
CA GLU A 246 -4.76 18.38 23.68
C GLU A 246 -3.42 18.05 23.05
N ARG A 247 -2.99 18.86 22.08
CA ARG A 247 -1.78 18.61 21.29
C ARG A 247 -0.54 19.31 21.83
N GLU A 248 -0.72 20.28 22.71
CA GLU A 248 0.33 20.98 23.45
C GLU A 248 0.14 20.79 24.95
N ILE A 249 1.05 20.04 25.56
CA ILE A 249 0.96 19.67 26.97
C ILE A 249 2.21 20.18 27.68
N SER A 250 2.02 21.14 28.63
CA SER A 250 3.08 21.61 29.50
C SER A 250 3.24 20.68 30.69
N VAL A 251 4.44 20.13 30.88
CA VAL A 251 4.76 19.22 31.96
C VAL A 251 5.59 19.97 33.01
N GLY A 252 5.08 20.06 34.21
CA GLY A 252 5.67 20.92 35.28
C GLY A 252 6.99 20.41 35.89
N LYS A 253 7.54 19.31 35.39
CA LYS A 253 8.78 18.68 35.91
C LYS A 253 9.69 18.24 34.77
N ARG A 254 11.00 18.35 35.00
CA ARG A 254 12.00 17.70 34.12
C ARG A 254 12.07 16.21 34.42
N GLY A 255 12.30 15.40 33.40
CA GLY A 255 12.44 13.96 33.57
C GLY A 255 12.19 13.18 32.29
N ILE A 256 12.11 11.89 32.43
CA ILE A 256 11.78 10.98 31.32
C ILE A 256 10.30 10.64 31.39
N PHE A 257 9.61 10.77 30.27
CA PHE A 257 8.19 10.49 30.15
C PHE A 257 7.92 9.51 29.02
N LEU A 258 6.85 8.71 29.16
CA LEU A 258 6.31 7.84 28.15
C LEU A 258 5.04 8.49 27.58
N VAL A 259 5.08 8.87 26.32
CA VAL A 259 3.94 9.45 25.60
C VAL A 259 3.31 8.35 24.76
N LYS A 260 2.10 7.92 25.14
CA LYS A 260 1.33 6.91 24.43
C LYS A 260 0.24 7.57 23.60
N THR A 261 0.24 7.30 22.30
CA THR A 261 -0.77 7.73 21.32
C THR A 261 -1.26 6.49 20.58
N GLY A 262 -2.51 6.09 20.80
CA GLY A 262 -3.03 4.82 20.28
C GLY A 262 -2.19 3.62 20.75
N HIS A 263 -1.60 2.90 19.82
CA HIS A 263 -0.73 1.74 20.09
C HIS A 263 0.77 2.10 20.22
N LYS A 264 1.12 3.34 19.95
CA LYS A 264 2.51 3.81 19.96
C LYS A 264 2.91 4.38 21.32
N VAL A 265 4.10 4.04 21.77
CA VAL A 265 4.72 4.62 22.97
C VAL A 265 6.05 5.26 22.57
N THR A 266 6.18 6.55 22.83
CA THR A 266 7.40 7.33 22.57
C THR A 266 8.02 7.76 23.89
N ARG A 267 9.30 7.48 24.10
CA ARG A 267 10.05 7.97 25.24
C ARG A 267 10.58 9.37 24.94
N VAL A 268 10.27 10.33 25.79
CA VAL A 268 10.74 11.72 25.70
C VAL A 268 11.46 12.14 26.97
N MET A 269 12.42 13.06 26.84
CA MET A 269 13.13 13.63 27.97
C MET A 269 12.94 15.17 27.95
N LEU A 270 12.46 15.69 29.06
CA LEU A 270 12.25 17.13 29.33
C LEU A 270 13.33 17.69 30.24
#